data_fcb2b87f6ce4feab9dd757ba7976efc7
#
_entry.id   fcb2b87f6ce4feab9dd757ba7976efc7
#
_cell.length_a   1.000
_cell.length_b   1.000
_cell.length_c   1.000
_cell.angle_alpha   90.00
_cell.angle_beta   90.00
_cell.angle_gamma   90.00
#
_symmetry.space_group_name_H-M   'P 1'
#
loop_
_entity.id
_entity.type
_entity.pdbx_description
1 polymer ?
#
loop_
_entity_poly.entity_id
_entity_poly.type
_entity_poly.pdbx_seq_one_letter_code
_entity_poly.pdbx_strand_id
1 'polypeptide(L)'
;MKKILTAALSATVFLFVAGGAAIAQEEEADEMQVVPVETWACNYRDGKGPGDLDPAIDAWNEWMDSNEVGDYFAATITPQFFGELPFDVAWLGAWTDGNAMGRGTDQWIYESGDLPDNFFEVIDCVSHSNFASMQVTEQADTGDEPDDHFVLNFSNCSFKEDGGGFDAFMAAQKEWNAYADEHGIVNSAWIWFPIAGETDSDYDFKYLVGTPDHTTTGANWQLYAEGHWRKDDELFGSILDCDISRVYDGTVRRRMAEAE
;
A
#
# COMPACT_ATOMS: atom_id res chain seq x y z
N MET A 1 -59.98 36.35 -51.04
CA MET A 1 -59.55 35.70 -52.27
C MET A 1 -58.32 34.89 -51.95
N LYS A 2 -58.48 33.60 -51.85
CA LYS A 2 -57.48 32.62 -51.47
C LYS A 2 -56.62 32.24 -52.67
N LYS A 3 -55.30 32.27 -52.54
CA LYS A 3 -54.42 31.61 -53.51
C LYS A 3 -53.67 30.48 -52.80
N ILE A 4 -53.98 29.29 -53.27
CA ILE A 4 -53.34 28.04 -52.90
C ILE A 4 -52.07 27.94 -53.74
N LEU A 5 -50.94 27.74 -53.07
CA LEU A 5 -49.68 27.42 -53.72
C LEU A 5 -49.30 25.97 -53.33
N THR A 6 -49.26 25.14 -54.33
CA THR A 6 -48.86 23.75 -54.29
C THR A 6 -47.33 23.67 -54.28
N ALA A 7 -46.73 23.09 -53.27
CA ALA A 7 -45.30 22.84 -53.24
C ALA A 7 -45.03 21.34 -53.50
N ALA A 8 -44.21 21.10 -54.52
CA ALA A 8 -43.78 19.78 -54.94
C ALA A 8 -42.73 19.19 -53.93
N LEU A 9 -42.98 17.95 -53.57
CA LEU A 9 -42.06 17.17 -52.73
C LEU A 9 -40.97 16.56 -53.62
N SER A 10 -39.73 17.02 -53.48
CA SER A 10 -38.56 16.35 -54.02
C SER A 10 -37.97 15.43 -52.97
N ALA A 11 -38.07 14.13 -53.22
CA ALA A 11 -37.44 13.12 -52.39
C ALA A 11 -35.94 12.99 -52.76
N THR A 12 -35.07 13.46 -51.85
CA THR A 12 -33.61 13.24 -51.96
C THR A 12 -33.26 12.00 -51.11
N VAL A 13 -32.86 10.94 -51.83
CA VAL A 13 -32.34 9.71 -51.21
C VAL A 13 -30.93 9.98 -50.72
N PHE A 14 -30.75 10.02 -49.40
CA PHE A 14 -29.42 10.00 -48.79
C PHE A 14 -28.96 8.56 -48.63
N LEU A 15 -27.93 8.16 -49.39
CA LEU A 15 -27.15 6.96 -49.14
C LEU A 15 -26.32 7.20 -47.86
N PHE A 16 -26.67 6.52 -46.77
CA PHE A 16 -25.77 6.39 -45.60
C PHE A 16 -24.66 5.40 -45.96
N VAL A 17 -23.46 5.92 -46.20
CA VAL A 17 -22.23 5.14 -46.13
C VAL A 17 -21.94 4.93 -44.66
N ALA A 18 -22.15 3.71 -44.17
CA ALA A 18 -21.74 3.28 -42.84
C ALA A 18 -20.19 3.22 -42.80
N GLY A 19 -19.55 4.33 -42.51
CA GLY A 19 -18.17 4.38 -42.03
C GLY A 19 -18.16 3.96 -40.57
N GLY A 20 -17.77 2.71 -40.31
CA GLY A 20 -17.48 2.27 -38.93
C GLY A 20 -16.30 3.06 -38.40
N ALA A 21 -16.57 4.08 -37.59
CA ALA A 21 -15.59 4.58 -36.67
C ALA A 21 -15.38 3.50 -35.61
N ALA A 22 -14.27 2.79 -35.69
CA ALA A 22 -13.76 2.04 -34.55
C ALA A 22 -13.51 3.09 -33.45
N ILE A 23 -14.43 3.14 -32.48
CA ILE A 23 -14.14 3.78 -31.21
C ILE A 23 -13.06 2.89 -30.61
N ALA A 24 -11.81 3.35 -30.64
CA ALA A 24 -10.79 2.81 -29.76
C ALA A 24 -11.39 2.99 -28.35
N GLN A 25 -11.72 1.89 -27.68
CA GLN A 25 -11.83 1.89 -26.24
C GLN A 25 -10.43 2.33 -25.77
N GLU A 26 -10.32 3.55 -25.28
CA GLU A 26 -9.25 3.89 -24.35
C GLU A 26 -9.45 2.88 -23.21
N GLU A 27 -8.53 1.91 -23.08
CA GLU A 27 -8.36 1.17 -21.85
C GLU A 27 -8.19 2.27 -20.81
N GLU A 28 -9.18 2.43 -19.92
CA GLU A 28 -8.99 3.21 -18.70
C GLU A 28 -7.74 2.60 -18.05
N ALA A 29 -6.65 3.33 -18.08
CA ALA A 29 -5.48 3.00 -17.29
C ALA A 29 -6.01 2.91 -15.85
N ASP A 30 -5.92 1.73 -15.24
CA ASP A 30 -6.23 1.54 -13.83
C ASP A 30 -5.53 2.67 -13.09
N GLU A 31 -6.30 3.65 -12.58
CA GLU A 31 -5.73 4.77 -11.84
C GLU A 31 -5.07 4.16 -10.59
N MET A 32 -3.75 4.13 -10.59
CA MET A 32 -2.99 3.66 -9.43
C MET A 32 -3.40 4.45 -8.21
N GLN A 33 -4.05 3.78 -7.27
CA GLN A 33 -4.51 4.42 -6.05
C GLN A 33 -3.30 4.71 -5.15
N VAL A 34 -3.12 5.98 -4.80
CA VAL A 34 -2.12 6.42 -3.83
C VAL A 34 -2.84 6.76 -2.52
N VAL A 35 -2.45 6.09 -1.44
CA VAL A 35 -3.05 6.27 -0.12
C VAL A 35 -2.02 6.73 0.90
N PRO A 36 -2.41 7.56 1.89
CA PRO A 36 -1.49 7.91 2.98
C PRO A 36 -1.30 6.72 3.92
N VAL A 37 -0.04 6.49 4.29
CA VAL A 37 0.37 5.50 5.28
C VAL A 37 1.22 6.17 6.32
N GLU A 38 1.01 5.82 7.58
CA GLU A 38 1.83 6.29 8.68
C GLU A 38 2.54 5.15 9.41
N THR A 39 3.69 5.45 9.99
CA THR A 39 4.39 4.54 10.88
C THR A 39 4.84 5.25 12.13
N TRP A 40 4.62 4.62 13.30
CA TRP A 40 5.19 5.04 14.57
C TRP A 40 6.17 3.97 15.03
N ALA A 41 7.45 4.32 15.18
CA ALA A 41 8.45 3.40 15.70
C ALA A 41 8.62 3.66 17.21
N CYS A 42 8.41 2.62 18.03
CA CYS A 42 8.29 2.76 19.46
C CYS A 42 9.09 1.68 20.21
N ASN A 43 9.53 2.01 21.43
CA ASN A 43 10.11 1.06 22.36
C ASN A 43 9.13 0.79 23.50
N TYR A 44 9.12 -0.43 24.02
CA TYR A 44 8.39 -0.71 25.25
C TYR A 44 9.06 -0.04 26.45
N ARG A 45 8.27 0.53 27.32
CA ARG A 45 8.78 1.08 28.60
C ARG A 45 9.24 -0.03 29.53
N ASP A 46 10.07 0.30 30.50
CA ASP A 46 10.61 -0.65 31.46
C ASP A 46 9.54 -1.56 32.08
N GLY A 47 9.69 -2.87 31.88
CA GLY A 47 8.78 -3.90 32.39
C GLY A 47 7.48 -4.05 31.61
N LYS A 48 7.34 -3.39 30.47
CA LYS A 48 6.23 -3.51 29.54
C LYS A 48 6.59 -4.40 28.35
N GLY A 49 5.57 -4.89 27.65
CA GLY A 49 5.74 -5.75 26.49
C GLY A 49 4.46 -5.79 25.63
N PRO A 50 4.43 -6.65 24.60
CA PRO A 50 3.31 -6.71 23.65
C PRO A 50 1.94 -6.87 24.29
N GLY A 51 1.80 -7.73 25.31
CA GLY A 51 0.53 -7.95 26.01
C GLY A 51 0.05 -6.78 26.87
N ASP A 52 0.93 -5.81 27.20
CA ASP A 52 0.53 -4.59 27.88
C ASP A 52 -0.07 -3.57 26.92
N LEU A 53 0.22 -3.71 25.59
CA LEU A 53 -0.29 -2.81 24.55
C LEU A 53 -1.74 -3.16 24.13
N ASP A 54 -2.13 -4.42 24.24
CA ASP A 54 -3.45 -4.89 23.82
C ASP A 54 -4.61 -4.10 24.46
N PRO A 55 -4.64 -3.82 25.79
CA PRO A 55 -5.71 -3.02 26.39
C PRO A 55 -5.79 -1.58 25.85
N ALA A 56 -4.68 -0.97 25.46
CA ALA A 56 -4.68 0.37 24.87
C ALA A 56 -5.25 0.32 23.44
N ILE A 57 -4.92 -0.74 22.68
CA ILE A 57 -5.47 -1.00 21.34
C ILE A 57 -6.97 -1.26 21.41
N ASP A 58 -7.44 -2.06 22.38
CA ASP A 58 -8.87 -2.32 22.57
C ASP A 58 -9.65 -1.04 22.85
N ALA A 59 -9.15 -0.21 23.78
CA ALA A 59 -9.78 1.09 24.09
C ALA A 59 -9.77 2.03 22.88
N TRP A 60 -8.70 2.01 22.09
CA TRP A 60 -8.62 2.78 20.85
C TRP A 60 -9.61 2.28 19.80
N ASN A 61 -9.78 0.97 19.61
CA ASN A 61 -10.79 0.42 18.70
C ASN A 61 -12.20 0.81 19.10
N GLU A 62 -12.54 0.75 20.41
CA GLU A 62 -13.84 1.20 20.92
C GLU A 62 -14.07 2.69 20.62
N TRP A 63 -13.03 3.52 20.75
CA TRP A 63 -13.11 4.94 20.40
C TRP A 63 -13.30 5.15 18.90
N MET A 64 -12.55 4.45 18.04
CA MET A 64 -12.67 4.50 16.58
C MET A 64 -14.10 4.15 16.13
N ASP A 65 -14.68 3.08 16.70
CA ASP A 65 -16.04 2.64 16.39
C ASP A 65 -17.09 3.67 16.86
N SER A 66 -16.88 4.25 18.04
CA SER A 66 -17.79 5.25 18.62
C SER A 66 -17.78 6.58 17.87
N ASN A 67 -16.71 6.87 17.14
CA ASN A 67 -16.53 8.09 16.33
C ASN A 67 -16.69 7.82 14.83
N GLU A 68 -17.15 6.62 14.45
CA GLU A 68 -17.41 6.22 13.07
C GLU A 68 -16.16 6.36 12.14
N VAL A 69 -14.96 6.12 12.69
CA VAL A 69 -13.71 6.16 11.91
C VAL A 69 -13.50 4.79 11.24
N GLY A 70 -14.18 4.57 10.12
CA GLY A 70 -14.11 3.32 9.35
C GLY A 70 -13.00 3.26 8.31
N ASP A 71 -12.45 4.42 7.95
CA ASP A 71 -11.52 4.59 6.82
C ASP A 71 -10.05 4.32 7.17
N TYR A 72 -9.78 3.52 8.21
CA TYR A 72 -8.44 3.30 8.72
C TYR A 72 -8.12 1.83 8.95
N PHE A 73 -7.02 1.39 8.36
CA PHE A 73 -6.36 0.12 8.65
C PHE A 73 -5.26 0.33 9.69
N ALA A 74 -5.10 -0.61 10.61
CA ALA A 74 -3.98 -0.61 11.54
C ALA A 74 -3.38 -1.99 11.76
N ALA A 75 -2.07 -2.02 11.92
CA ALA A 75 -1.32 -3.20 12.34
C ALA A 75 -0.17 -2.81 13.27
N THR A 76 0.24 -3.73 14.13
CA THR A 76 1.54 -3.67 14.79
C THR A 76 2.52 -4.55 14.03
N ILE A 77 3.76 -4.09 13.84
CA ILE A 77 4.83 -4.88 13.25
C ILE A 77 6.00 -4.98 14.23
N THR A 78 6.56 -6.18 14.35
CA THR A 78 7.65 -6.52 15.26
C THR A 78 8.85 -7.03 14.48
N PRO A 79 10.08 -6.54 14.73
CA PRO A 79 11.27 -6.98 14.01
C PRO A 79 11.55 -8.47 14.19
N GLN A 80 11.75 -9.21 13.08
CA GLN A 80 12.10 -10.63 13.06
C GLN A 80 13.52 -10.86 12.52
N PHE A 81 13.84 -10.35 11.34
CA PHE A 81 15.20 -10.34 10.80
C PHE A 81 15.64 -8.90 10.59
N PHE A 82 16.58 -8.45 11.40
CA PHE A 82 17.01 -7.06 11.43
C PHE A 82 18.48 -6.95 11.88
N GLY A 83 19.10 -5.80 11.55
CA GLY A 83 20.36 -5.38 12.10
C GLY A 83 20.17 -4.52 13.35
N GLU A 84 20.83 -3.37 13.41
CA GLU A 84 20.56 -2.38 14.46
C GLU A 84 19.25 -1.65 14.14
N LEU A 85 18.28 -1.73 15.06
CA LEU A 85 17.01 -0.99 14.99
C LEU A 85 16.81 -0.19 16.28
N PRO A 86 16.29 1.04 16.16
CA PRO A 86 16.05 1.90 17.30
C PRO A 86 14.70 1.68 17.99
N PHE A 87 13.95 0.60 17.67
CA PHE A 87 12.60 0.35 18.18
C PHE A 87 12.31 -1.15 18.37
N ASP A 88 11.34 -1.46 19.25
CA ASP A 88 10.88 -2.82 19.55
C ASP A 88 9.61 -3.19 18.76
N VAL A 89 8.75 -2.21 18.50
CA VAL A 89 7.47 -2.36 17.81
C VAL A 89 7.19 -1.11 16.98
N ALA A 90 6.58 -1.28 15.82
CA ALA A 90 6.03 -0.15 15.10
C ALA A 90 4.52 -0.31 14.88
N TRP A 91 3.81 0.82 14.93
CA TRP A 91 2.45 0.94 14.44
C TRP A 91 2.51 1.27 12.95
N LEU A 92 1.70 0.59 12.18
CA LEU A 92 1.49 0.84 10.77
C LEU A 92 0.01 1.19 10.60
N GLY A 93 -0.26 2.36 10.05
CA GLY A 93 -1.61 2.82 9.75
C GLY A 93 -1.75 3.19 8.29
N ALA A 94 -2.92 2.93 7.69
CA ALA A 94 -3.23 3.35 6.34
C ALA A 94 -4.65 3.91 6.28
N TRP A 95 -4.82 4.99 5.52
CA TRP A 95 -6.09 5.67 5.30
C TRP A 95 -6.58 5.41 3.87
N THR A 96 -7.88 5.48 3.63
CA THR A 96 -8.44 5.35 2.27
C THR A 96 -7.99 6.49 1.36
N ASP A 97 -7.84 7.69 1.90
CA ASP A 97 -7.36 8.88 1.19
C ASP A 97 -6.86 9.98 2.15
N GLY A 98 -6.31 11.05 1.59
CA GLY A 98 -5.80 12.19 2.36
C GLY A 98 -6.87 12.97 3.13
N ASN A 99 -8.14 12.95 2.69
CA ASN A 99 -9.22 13.62 3.42
C ASN A 99 -9.62 12.80 4.66
N ALA A 100 -9.67 11.47 4.53
CA ALA A 100 -9.89 10.55 5.64
C ALA A 100 -8.77 10.69 6.69
N MET A 101 -7.51 10.72 6.23
CA MET A 101 -6.37 10.97 7.10
C MET A 101 -6.49 12.29 7.87
N GLY A 102 -6.80 13.39 7.16
CA GLY A 102 -6.95 14.71 7.80
C GLY A 102 -8.04 14.72 8.88
N ARG A 103 -9.23 14.18 8.56
CA ARG A 103 -10.34 14.07 9.53
C ARG A 103 -9.98 13.22 10.74
N GLY A 104 -9.44 12.02 10.51
CA GLY A 104 -9.07 11.11 11.59
C GLY A 104 -7.95 11.66 12.47
N THR A 105 -6.97 12.36 11.88
CA THR A 105 -5.91 13.05 12.62
C THR A 105 -6.48 14.17 13.50
N ASP A 106 -7.40 15.00 12.99
CA ASP A 106 -8.06 16.04 13.77
C ASP A 106 -8.86 15.44 14.93
N GLN A 107 -9.64 14.39 14.69
CA GLN A 107 -10.38 13.66 15.73
C GLN A 107 -9.43 13.10 16.80
N TRP A 108 -8.34 12.46 16.38
CA TRP A 108 -7.33 11.92 17.29
C TRP A 108 -6.72 13.02 18.18
N ILE A 109 -6.31 14.14 17.58
CA ILE A 109 -5.63 15.22 18.32
C ILE A 109 -6.58 15.99 19.24
N TYR A 110 -7.82 16.24 18.80
CA TYR A 110 -8.71 17.19 19.49
C TYR A 110 -9.86 16.52 20.24
N GLU A 111 -10.18 15.25 19.95
CA GLU A 111 -11.39 14.59 20.45
C GLU A 111 -11.10 13.28 21.21
N SER A 112 -9.88 12.74 21.16
CA SER A 112 -9.52 11.48 21.83
C SER A 112 -9.37 11.58 23.35
N GLY A 113 -9.33 12.81 23.91
CA GLY A 113 -9.19 13.04 25.35
C GLY A 113 -7.90 12.45 25.90
N ASP A 114 -8.00 11.64 26.94
CA ASP A 114 -6.85 11.01 27.62
C ASP A 114 -6.47 9.63 26.98
N LEU A 115 -7.10 9.23 25.88
CA LEU A 115 -6.83 7.95 25.22
C LEU A 115 -5.37 7.75 24.78
N PRO A 116 -4.66 8.77 24.26
CA PRO A 116 -3.24 8.64 23.94
C PRO A 116 -2.36 8.25 25.12
N ASP A 117 -2.73 8.62 26.34
CA ASP A 117 -1.97 8.30 27.56
C ASP A 117 -1.90 6.78 27.79
N ASN A 118 -2.93 6.03 27.41
CA ASN A 118 -2.94 4.57 27.49
C ASN A 118 -1.79 3.95 26.69
N PHE A 119 -1.50 4.48 25.51
CA PHE A 119 -0.36 4.05 24.71
C PHE A 119 0.96 4.51 25.33
N PHE A 120 1.05 5.77 25.75
CA PHE A 120 2.28 6.33 26.32
C PHE A 120 2.64 5.78 27.70
N GLU A 121 1.72 5.12 28.41
CA GLU A 121 2.04 4.32 29.60
C GLU A 121 2.77 3.01 29.26
N VAL A 122 2.69 2.53 28.03
CA VAL A 122 3.25 1.25 27.57
C VAL A 122 4.45 1.42 26.66
N ILE A 123 4.37 2.38 25.74
CA ILE A 123 5.38 2.60 24.69
C ILE A 123 5.89 4.04 24.71
N ASP A 124 7.10 4.22 24.18
CA ASP A 124 7.73 5.51 23.92
C ASP A 124 8.20 5.55 22.47
N CYS A 125 7.58 6.43 21.67
CA CYS A 125 7.81 6.44 20.24
C CYS A 125 8.93 7.40 19.85
N VAL A 126 9.89 6.92 19.09
CA VAL A 126 11.09 7.65 18.66
C VAL A 126 10.90 8.34 17.31
N SER A 127 9.92 7.90 16.51
CA SER A 127 9.57 8.56 15.24
C SER A 127 8.10 8.36 14.89
N HIS A 128 7.57 9.31 14.11
CA HIS A 128 6.29 9.25 13.46
C HIS A 128 6.46 9.78 12.04
N SER A 129 6.23 8.93 11.05
CA SER A 129 6.47 9.25 9.63
C SER A 129 5.24 8.98 8.80
N ASN A 130 5.06 9.77 7.75
CA ASN A 130 3.96 9.63 6.80
C ASN A 130 4.51 9.44 5.38
N PHE A 131 3.86 8.53 4.62
CA PHE A 131 4.25 8.14 3.27
C PHE A 131 3.06 8.18 2.33
N ALA A 132 3.34 8.43 1.04
CA ALA A 132 2.44 8.12 -0.05
C ALA A 132 2.67 6.66 -0.45
N SER A 133 1.70 5.80 -0.21
CA SER A 133 1.76 4.37 -0.53
C SER A 133 1.05 4.09 -1.85
N MET A 134 1.70 3.32 -2.70
CA MET A 134 1.14 2.80 -3.93
C MET A 134 1.33 1.28 -3.95
N GLN A 135 0.26 0.53 -4.18
CA GLN A 135 0.35 -0.91 -4.41
C GLN A 135 0.83 -1.17 -5.84
N VAL A 136 1.84 -2.02 -5.99
CA VAL A 136 2.46 -2.35 -7.29
C VAL A 136 2.36 -3.84 -7.63
N THR A 137 1.99 -4.67 -6.65
CA THR A 137 1.64 -6.08 -6.84
C THR A 137 0.45 -6.41 -5.94
N GLU A 138 -0.62 -6.90 -6.51
CA GLU A 138 -1.74 -7.48 -5.77
C GLU A 138 -1.46 -8.97 -5.52
N GLN A 139 -1.77 -9.43 -4.32
CA GLN A 139 -1.71 -10.86 -4.02
C GLN A 139 -2.83 -11.55 -4.80
N ALA A 140 -2.50 -12.70 -5.41
CA ALA A 140 -3.52 -13.55 -5.99
C ALA A 140 -4.55 -13.96 -4.92
N ASP A 141 -5.84 -13.87 -5.25
CA ASP A 141 -6.91 -14.31 -4.38
C ASP A 141 -6.78 -15.84 -4.16
N THR A 142 -6.44 -16.24 -2.95
CA THR A 142 -6.34 -17.66 -2.58
C THR A 142 -7.70 -18.23 -2.19
N GLY A 143 -8.73 -17.40 -2.04
CA GLY A 143 -10.07 -17.80 -1.57
C GLY A 143 -10.12 -18.10 -0.06
N ASP A 144 -9.04 -17.88 0.65
CA ASP A 144 -8.97 -18.04 2.10
C ASP A 144 -9.36 -16.74 2.81
N GLU A 145 -10.00 -16.86 3.99
CA GLU A 145 -10.24 -15.69 4.83
C GLU A 145 -8.90 -15.06 5.25
N PRO A 146 -8.78 -13.71 5.18
CA PRO A 146 -7.53 -13.05 5.55
C PRO A 146 -7.17 -13.31 7.02
N ASP A 147 -5.98 -13.85 7.28
CA ASP A 147 -5.44 -13.97 8.64
C ASP A 147 -5.13 -12.58 9.23
N ASP A 148 -5.14 -12.48 10.56
CA ASP A 148 -4.66 -11.28 11.25
C ASP A 148 -3.13 -11.19 11.29
N HIS A 149 -2.44 -12.25 10.89
CA HIS A 149 -0.97 -12.29 10.81
C HIS A 149 -0.50 -12.17 9.36
N PHE A 150 0.63 -11.50 9.19
CA PHE A 150 1.32 -11.36 7.91
C PHE A 150 2.81 -11.10 8.15
N VAL A 151 3.61 -11.23 7.09
CA VAL A 151 5.04 -10.90 7.12
C VAL A 151 5.31 -9.76 6.16
N LEU A 152 6.05 -8.75 6.59
CA LEU A 152 6.52 -7.65 5.75
C LEU A 152 8.03 -7.63 5.65
N ASN A 153 8.52 -7.45 4.43
CA ASN A 153 9.92 -7.15 4.13
C ASN A 153 10.01 -5.70 3.68
N PHE A 154 10.91 -4.93 4.30
CA PHE A 154 11.17 -3.53 3.98
C PHE A 154 12.58 -3.35 3.45
N SER A 155 12.74 -2.70 2.30
CA SER A 155 14.00 -2.20 1.79
C SER A 155 13.91 -0.69 1.52
N ASN A 156 15.00 0.04 1.74
CA ASN A 156 15.13 1.41 1.26
C ASN A 156 15.77 1.35 -0.12
N CYS A 157 15.15 1.98 -1.10
CA CYS A 157 15.58 1.95 -2.49
C CYS A 157 15.77 3.34 -3.05
N SER A 158 16.76 3.49 -3.94
CA SER A 158 16.98 4.70 -4.73
C SER A 158 17.02 4.37 -6.21
N PHE A 159 16.54 5.28 -7.05
CA PHE A 159 16.67 5.16 -8.49
C PHE A 159 18.11 5.46 -8.90
N LYS A 160 18.68 4.59 -9.73
CA LYS A 160 19.99 4.86 -10.34
C LYS A 160 19.89 6.01 -11.34
N GLU A 161 20.92 6.84 -11.41
CA GLU A 161 20.94 8.07 -12.23
C GLU A 161 20.57 7.79 -13.71
N ASP A 162 21.07 6.71 -14.28
CA ASP A 162 20.81 6.30 -15.67
C ASP A 162 19.73 5.20 -15.77
N GLY A 163 19.01 4.87 -14.69
CA GLY A 163 18.07 3.74 -14.57
C GLY A 163 16.69 3.98 -15.18
N GLY A 164 16.41 5.19 -15.69
CA GLY A 164 15.11 5.51 -16.28
C GLY A 164 14.01 5.89 -15.26
N GLY A 165 14.33 5.88 -13.97
CA GLY A 165 13.44 6.36 -12.89
C GLY A 165 12.17 5.54 -12.70
N PHE A 166 11.11 6.23 -12.24
CA PHE A 166 9.84 5.63 -11.89
C PHE A 166 9.17 4.87 -13.04
N ASP A 167 9.16 5.42 -14.25
CA ASP A 167 8.51 4.77 -15.40
C ASP A 167 9.18 3.45 -15.78
N ALA A 168 10.52 3.40 -15.71
CA ALA A 168 11.28 2.16 -15.97
C ALA A 168 11.01 1.12 -14.87
N PHE A 169 10.94 1.56 -13.61
CA PHE A 169 10.56 0.71 -12.49
C PHE A 169 9.16 0.10 -12.69
N MET A 170 8.16 0.89 -13.02
CA MET A 170 6.80 0.39 -13.21
C MET A 170 6.70 -0.61 -14.37
N ALA A 171 7.46 -0.38 -15.45
CA ALA A 171 7.53 -1.34 -16.55
C ALA A 171 8.17 -2.66 -16.12
N ALA A 172 9.27 -2.61 -15.36
CA ALA A 172 9.95 -3.77 -14.81
C ALA A 172 9.06 -4.53 -13.80
N GLN A 173 8.34 -3.79 -12.94
CA GLN A 173 7.41 -4.36 -11.95
C GLN A 173 6.27 -5.13 -12.63
N LYS A 174 5.70 -4.59 -13.69
CA LYS A 174 4.65 -5.27 -14.47
C LYS A 174 5.18 -6.59 -15.06
N GLU A 175 6.42 -6.59 -15.59
CA GLU A 175 7.03 -7.81 -16.12
C GLU A 175 7.36 -8.81 -14.99
N TRP A 176 7.82 -8.32 -13.83
CA TRP A 176 8.04 -9.13 -12.65
C TRP A 176 6.77 -9.79 -12.15
N ASN A 177 5.65 -9.06 -12.06
CA ASN A 177 4.37 -9.61 -11.62
C ASN A 177 3.93 -10.79 -12.51
N ALA A 178 4.01 -10.64 -13.83
CA ALA A 178 3.68 -11.73 -14.76
C ALA A 178 4.62 -12.94 -14.57
N TYR A 179 5.91 -12.70 -14.35
CA TYR A 179 6.87 -13.75 -14.08
C TYR A 179 6.62 -14.46 -12.75
N ALA A 180 6.29 -13.70 -11.70
CA ALA A 180 5.98 -14.22 -10.38
C ALA A 180 4.76 -15.14 -10.41
N ASP A 181 3.70 -14.75 -11.10
CA ASP A 181 2.49 -15.56 -11.31
C ASP A 181 2.80 -16.88 -12.01
N GLU A 182 3.61 -16.84 -13.08
CA GLU A 182 4.01 -18.03 -13.83
C GLU A 182 4.81 -19.03 -12.97
N HIS A 183 5.58 -18.53 -11.98
CA HIS A 183 6.50 -19.33 -11.20
C HIS A 183 6.04 -19.61 -9.77
N GLY A 184 4.83 -19.19 -9.40
CA GLY A 184 4.23 -19.45 -8.09
C GLY A 184 4.88 -18.67 -6.95
N ILE A 185 5.43 -17.49 -7.24
CA ILE A 185 5.90 -16.53 -6.23
C ILE A 185 4.67 -15.78 -5.71
N VAL A 186 4.37 -15.93 -4.43
CA VAL A 186 3.16 -15.37 -3.79
C VAL A 186 3.53 -14.19 -2.92
N ASN A 187 3.15 -12.99 -3.33
CA ASN A 187 3.34 -11.78 -2.53
C ASN A 187 2.37 -10.67 -2.92
N SER A 188 2.27 -9.66 -2.05
CA SER A 188 1.82 -8.31 -2.39
C SER A 188 3.02 -7.39 -2.32
N ALA A 189 3.04 -6.29 -3.08
CA ALA A 189 4.11 -5.31 -2.98
C ALA A 189 3.59 -3.88 -3.04
N TRP A 190 4.28 -3.01 -2.30
CA TRP A 190 4.00 -1.56 -2.24
C TRP A 190 5.30 -0.78 -2.35
N ILE A 191 5.17 0.45 -2.83
CA ILE A 191 6.22 1.47 -2.74
C ILE A 191 5.69 2.63 -1.90
N TRP A 192 6.54 3.13 -1.00
CA TRP A 192 6.20 4.23 -0.08
C TRP A 192 7.16 5.39 -0.27
N PHE A 193 6.66 6.49 -0.78
CA PHE A 193 7.42 7.74 -0.90
C PHE A 193 7.28 8.55 0.39
N PRO A 194 8.38 9.01 1.01
CA PRO A 194 8.31 9.80 2.22
C PRO A 194 7.65 11.16 1.96
N ILE A 195 6.70 11.55 2.85
CA ILE A 195 6.00 12.84 2.81
C ILE A 195 6.40 13.71 3.98
N ALA A 196 6.40 13.15 5.20
CA ALA A 196 6.68 13.87 6.42
C ALA A 196 7.29 12.96 7.50
N GLY A 197 8.05 13.54 8.44
CA GLY A 197 8.60 12.83 9.61
C GLY A 197 9.92 12.12 9.37
N GLU A 198 10.27 11.78 8.13
CA GLU A 198 11.59 11.24 7.80
C GLU A 198 12.61 12.38 7.72
N THR A 199 13.70 12.28 8.48
CA THR A 199 14.66 13.38 8.61
C THR A 199 15.95 13.20 7.82
N ASP A 200 16.39 11.97 7.58
CA ASP A 200 17.67 11.66 6.91
C ASP A 200 17.46 10.45 5.98
N SER A 201 16.65 10.62 4.94
CA SER A 201 16.43 9.54 3.98
C SER A 201 17.46 9.61 2.86
N ASP A 202 18.46 8.74 2.92
CA ASP A 202 19.38 8.49 1.81
C ASP A 202 18.74 7.55 0.75
N TYR A 203 17.39 7.58 0.62
CA TYR A 203 16.62 6.74 -0.29
C TYR A 203 15.47 7.53 -0.91
N ASP A 204 14.98 7.11 -2.07
CA ASP A 204 13.86 7.75 -2.75
C ASP A 204 12.52 7.20 -2.27
N PHE A 205 12.46 5.88 -1.97
CA PHE A 205 11.25 5.20 -1.51
C PHE A 205 11.56 3.94 -0.70
N LYS A 206 10.59 3.48 0.09
CA LYS A 206 10.64 2.14 0.69
C LYS A 206 9.93 1.17 -0.24
N TYR A 207 10.57 0.03 -0.53
CA TYR A 207 9.95 -1.09 -1.23
C TYR A 207 9.53 -2.13 -0.20
N LEU A 208 8.25 -2.47 -0.22
CA LEU A 208 7.64 -3.41 0.72
C LEU A 208 7.15 -4.64 -0.02
N VAL A 209 7.44 -5.80 0.54
CA VAL A 209 6.91 -7.08 0.08
C VAL A 209 6.20 -7.76 1.24
N GLY A 210 4.90 -8.01 1.08
CA GLY A 210 4.06 -8.71 2.04
C GLY A 210 3.80 -10.15 1.62
N THR A 211 3.82 -11.06 2.59
CA THR A 211 3.39 -12.45 2.44
C THR A 211 2.45 -12.83 3.58
N PRO A 212 1.54 -13.80 3.38
CA PRO A 212 0.59 -14.19 4.43
C PRO A 212 1.28 -14.79 5.67
N ASP A 213 2.42 -15.46 5.49
CA ASP A 213 3.13 -16.13 6.57
C ASP A 213 4.61 -16.37 6.24
N HIS A 214 5.38 -16.84 7.24
CA HIS A 214 6.79 -17.20 7.07
C HIS A 214 7.00 -18.45 6.20
N THR A 215 6.03 -19.33 6.08
CA THR A 215 6.11 -20.50 5.19
C THR A 215 6.16 -20.04 3.75
N THR A 216 5.27 -19.13 3.38
CA THR A 216 5.24 -18.50 2.06
C THR A 216 6.50 -17.66 1.80
N THR A 217 6.94 -16.87 2.79
CA THR A 217 8.22 -16.14 2.69
C THR A 217 9.38 -17.10 2.42
N GLY A 218 9.45 -18.21 3.16
CA GLY A 218 10.49 -19.21 2.99
C GLY A 218 10.44 -19.92 1.63
N ALA A 219 9.23 -20.21 1.13
CA ALA A 219 9.04 -20.77 -0.21
C ALA A 219 9.53 -19.81 -1.31
N ASN A 220 9.19 -18.51 -1.21
CA ASN A 220 9.68 -17.49 -2.13
C ASN A 220 11.21 -17.37 -2.10
N TRP A 221 11.84 -17.39 -0.92
CA TRP A 221 13.30 -17.37 -0.79
C TRP A 221 13.96 -18.63 -1.39
N GLN A 222 13.31 -19.79 -1.29
CA GLN A 222 13.78 -21.02 -1.92
C GLN A 222 13.77 -20.88 -3.46
N LEU A 223 12.67 -20.40 -4.04
CA LEU A 223 12.57 -20.12 -5.47
C LEU A 223 13.65 -19.11 -5.91
N TYR A 224 13.82 -18.03 -5.14
CA TYR A 224 14.86 -17.04 -5.41
C TYR A 224 16.26 -17.67 -5.43
N ALA A 225 16.58 -18.52 -4.43
CA ALA A 225 17.86 -19.25 -4.37
C ALA A 225 18.04 -20.26 -5.51
N GLU A 226 16.97 -20.85 -6.05
CA GLU A 226 16.98 -21.76 -7.19
C GLU A 226 17.27 -21.07 -8.53
N GLY A 227 17.29 -19.74 -8.54
CA GLY A 227 17.79 -18.96 -9.68
C GLY A 227 16.87 -17.86 -10.16
N HIS A 228 15.69 -17.66 -9.57
CA HIS A 228 14.76 -16.59 -9.93
C HIS A 228 15.34 -15.19 -9.64
N TRP A 229 16.34 -15.08 -8.75
CA TRP A 229 17.10 -13.84 -8.53
C TRP A 229 17.72 -13.26 -9.82
N ARG A 230 17.95 -14.10 -10.86
CA ARG A 230 18.52 -13.61 -12.13
C ARG A 230 17.53 -12.78 -12.92
N LYS A 231 16.24 -13.13 -12.81
CA LYS A 231 15.17 -12.35 -13.44
C LYS A 231 14.96 -11.03 -12.70
N ASP A 232 15.03 -11.06 -11.38
CA ASP A 232 15.00 -9.87 -10.55
C ASP A 232 16.15 -8.91 -10.91
N ASP A 233 17.39 -9.41 -10.97
CA ASP A 233 18.58 -8.62 -11.35
C ASP A 233 18.50 -8.10 -12.78
N GLU A 234 17.98 -8.90 -13.73
CA GLU A 234 17.73 -8.48 -15.12
C GLU A 234 16.78 -7.28 -15.19
N LEU A 235 15.70 -7.32 -14.42
CA LEU A 235 14.65 -6.31 -14.46
C LEU A 235 15.02 -5.06 -13.65
N PHE A 236 15.50 -5.23 -12.44
CA PHE A 236 15.69 -4.13 -11.50
C PHE A 236 17.15 -3.71 -11.30
N GLY A 237 18.10 -4.60 -11.60
CA GLY A 237 19.52 -4.38 -11.29
C GLY A 237 20.15 -3.15 -11.93
N SER A 238 19.63 -2.65 -13.08
CA SER A 238 20.08 -1.40 -13.68
C SER A 238 19.25 -0.17 -13.26
N ILE A 239 18.10 -0.36 -12.60
CA ILE A 239 17.12 0.69 -12.27
C ILE A 239 17.26 1.14 -10.83
N LEU A 240 17.41 0.17 -9.91
CA LEU A 240 17.37 0.38 -8.47
C LEU A 240 18.68 0.06 -7.78
N ASP A 241 18.89 0.75 -6.68
CA ASP A 241 19.86 0.39 -5.63
C ASP A 241 19.10 0.31 -4.32
N CYS A 242 18.97 -0.89 -3.76
CA CYS A 242 18.22 -1.15 -2.54
C CYS A 242 19.14 -1.71 -1.46
N ASP A 243 18.90 -1.35 -0.21
CA ASP A 243 19.57 -1.95 0.93
C ASP A 243 19.04 -3.37 1.23
N ILE A 244 19.67 -4.04 2.20
CA ILE A 244 19.22 -5.36 2.66
C ILE A 244 17.89 -5.22 3.38
N SER A 245 16.89 -6.04 2.98
CA SER A 245 15.58 -6.01 3.59
C SER A 245 15.61 -6.41 5.07
N ARG A 246 14.74 -5.76 5.81
CA ARG A 246 14.39 -6.10 7.19
C ARG A 246 13.03 -6.76 7.19
N VAL A 247 12.86 -7.81 7.97
CA VAL A 247 11.65 -8.62 8.01
C VAL A 247 10.94 -8.40 9.34
N TYR A 248 9.64 -8.24 9.27
CA TYR A 248 8.78 -7.97 10.41
C TYR A 248 7.59 -8.92 10.43
N ASP A 249 7.21 -9.37 11.63
CA ASP A 249 5.94 -10.01 11.89
C ASP A 249 4.87 -8.94 12.07
N GLY A 250 3.79 -9.04 11.31
CA GLY A 250 2.65 -8.15 11.39
C GLY A 250 1.46 -8.79 12.10
N THR A 251 0.74 -7.99 12.88
CA THR A 251 -0.56 -8.37 13.44
C THR A 251 -1.56 -7.26 13.16
N VAL A 252 -2.63 -7.57 12.45
CA VAL A 252 -3.73 -6.64 12.17
C VAL A 252 -4.42 -6.25 13.47
N ARG A 253 -4.63 -4.98 13.67
CA ARG A 253 -5.29 -4.42 14.85
C ARG A 253 -6.63 -3.77 14.53
N ARG A 254 -6.80 -3.37 13.28
CA ARG A 254 -8.05 -2.86 12.71
C ARG A 254 -8.07 -3.08 11.21
N ARG A 255 -9.21 -3.50 10.69
CA ARG A 255 -9.49 -3.53 9.24
C ARG A 255 -10.32 -2.33 8.85
N MET A 256 -10.12 -1.81 7.65
CA MET A 256 -11.03 -0.82 7.09
C MET A 256 -12.44 -1.40 7.00
N ALA A 257 -13.46 -0.58 7.23
CA ALA A 257 -14.84 -0.98 6.95
C ALA A 257 -14.99 -1.28 5.45
N GLU A 258 -15.74 -2.33 5.13
CA GLU A 258 -16.08 -2.63 3.74
C GLU A 258 -16.92 -1.47 3.19
N ALA A 259 -16.60 -0.99 1.99
CA ALA A 259 -17.43 0.00 1.31
C ALA A 259 -18.78 -0.66 0.94
N GLU A 260 -19.90 -0.10 1.47
CA GLU A 260 -21.26 -0.55 1.16
C GLU A 260 -21.65 -0.24 -0.31
#